data_57dd77f1f97c6ce53e1bc48ddd9fbd01
#
_entry.id   57dd77f1f97c6ce53e1bc48ddd9fbd01
#
_cell.length_a   1.000
_cell.length_b   1.000
_cell.length_c   1.000
_cell.angle_alpha   90.00
_cell.angle_beta   90.00
_cell.angle_gamma   90.00
#
_symmetry.space_group_name_H-M   'P 1'
#
loop_
_entity.id
_entity.type
_entity.pdbx_description
1 polymer ?
#
loop_
_entity_poly.entity_id
_entity_poly.type
_entity_poly.pdbx_seq_one_letter_code
_entity_poly.pdbx_strand_id
1 'polypeptide(L)'
;VESEELFNTVTEIPGGAMNNYTDDISSMYESGSKFSYYVEAQENVNGYGFTESSMSNYVTVIQPPSIYVPNAFRPLGANNKVFKPVNSFVSNDGYRFSIYTRQGELIFATTNPQEGWDGRVNGVLAPLNVYVWYMEYKMPDGTEMERTGTVTLVK
;
A
#
# COMPACT_ATOMS: atom_id res chain seq x y z
N VAL A 1 -7.54 -23.15 -10.16
CA VAL A 1 -6.77 -23.48 -8.96
C VAL A 1 -6.90 -22.28 -8.06
N GLU A 2 -7.80 -22.34 -7.06
CA GLU A 2 -7.87 -21.34 -5.99
C GLU A 2 -6.55 -21.39 -5.25
N SER A 3 -5.85 -20.26 -5.17
CA SER A 3 -4.72 -20.11 -4.26
C SER A 3 -5.26 -20.23 -2.85
N GLU A 4 -4.79 -21.22 -2.07
CA GLU A 4 -5.04 -21.22 -0.63
C GLU A 4 -4.56 -19.88 -0.08
N GLU A 5 -5.49 -19.06 0.38
CA GLU A 5 -5.16 -17.86 1.13
C GLU A 5 -4.50 -18.29 2.43
N LEU A 6 -3.19 -18.04 2.56
CA LEU A 6 -2.44 -18.35 3.78
C LEU A 6 -2.82 -17.32 4.84
N PHE A 7 -3.54 -17.77 5.87
CA PHE A 7 -3.82 -16.95 7.05
C PHE A 7 -2.69 -17.08 8.06
N ASN A 8 -2.36 -15.97 8.70
CA ASN A 8 -1.40 -15.93 9.80
C ASN A 8 -2.13 -15.74 11.12
N THR A 9 -1.71 -16.45 12.16
CA THR A 9 -2.22 -16.21 13.51
C THR A 9 -1.79 -14.82 13.99
N VAL A 10 -2.76 -13.96 14.25
CA VAL A 10 -2.53 -12.59 14.73
C VAL A 10 -2.37 -12.60 16.26
N THR A 11 -3.19 -13.36 16.96
CA THR A 11 -3.13 -13.53 18.41
C THR A 11 -3.82 -14.81 18.87
N GLU A 12 -3.46 -15.28 20.07
CA GLU A 12 -4.16 -16.35 20.78
C GLU A 12 -4.73 -15.82 22.09
N ILE A 13 -6.00 -16.07 22.36
CA ILE A 13 -6.70 -15.63 23.56
C ILE A 13 -7.07 -16.84 24.37
N PRO A 14 -6.58 -16.99 25.65
CA PRO A 14 -6.94 -18.10 26.50
C PRO A 14 -8.45 -18.17 26.76
N GLY A 15 -9.00 -19.36 26.80
CA GLY A 15 -10.43 -19.59 27.08
C GLY A 15 -10.83 -18.96 28.43
N GLY A 16 -12.00 -18.31 28.46
CA GLY A 16 -12.51 -17.62 29.65
C GLY A 16 -12.03 -16.18 29.86
N ALA A 17 -11.12 -15.67 28.98
CA ALA A 17 -10.73 -14.26 28.96
C ALA A 17 -11.78 -13.40 28.22
N MET A 18 -11.67 -12.05 28.35
CA MET A 18 -12.50 -11.14 27.56
C MET A 18 -12.20 -11.35 26.05
N ASN A 19 -13.25 -11.61 25.29
CA ASN A 19 -13.15 -11.99 23.87
C ASN A 19 -13.13 -10.77 22.96
N ASN A 20 -12.16 -9.87 23.15
CA ASN A 20 -11.93 -8.74 22.27
C ASN A 20 -10.43 -8.62 21.95
N TYR A 21 -10.14 -8.34 20.71
CA TYR A 21 -8.81 -8.05 20.22
C TYR A 21 -8.85 -6.90 19.22
N THR A 22 -7.85 -6.03 19.29
CA THR A 22 -7.65 -4.94 18.33
C THR A 22 -6.36 -5.19 17.57
N ASP A 23 -6.46 -5.35 16.26
CA ASP A 23 -5.30 -5.47 15.40
C ASP A 23 -4.77 -4.11 14.97
N ASP A 24 -3.46 -3.89 15.16
CA ASP A 24 -2.77 -2.68 14.71
C ASP A 24 -2.12 -2.93 13.34
N ILE A 25 -2.81 -2.50 12.29
CA ILE A 25 -2.36 -2.62 10.90
C ILE A 25 -1.42 -1.49 10.45
N SER A 26 -0.98 -0.61 11.35
CA SER A 26 -0.15 0.55 11.00
C SER A 26 1.18 0.18 10.34
N SER A 27 1.73 -0.99 10.65
CA SER A 27 2.94 -1.53 9.99
C SER A 27 2.69 -2.14 8.61
N MET A 28 1.42 -2.38 8.24
CA MET A 28 1.01 -3.02 6.99
C MET A 28 0.66 -2.02 5.88
N TYR A 29 1.13 -0.78 5.99
CA TYR A 29 0.79 0.31 5.06
C TYR A 29 1.21 0.05 3.59
N GLU A 30 2.15 -0.86 3.34
CA GLU A 30 2.56 -1.32 2.01
C GLU A 30 1.72 -2.49 1.49
N SER A 31 0.91 -3.11 2.34
CA SER A 31 -0.03 -4.16 1.97
C SER A 31 -1.23 -3.57 1.23
N GLY A 32 -1.97 -4.41 0.55
CA GLY A 32 -3.24 -4.01 -0.05
C GLY A 32 -4.24 -3.52 1.02
N SER A 33 -5.32 -2.93 0.58
CA SER A 33 -6.32 -2.28 1.43
C SER A 33 -7.38 -3.23 2.00
N LYS A 34 -7.24 -4.55 1.81
CA LYS A 34 -8.24 -5.53 2.17
C LYS A 34 -7.69 -6.54 3.16
N PHE A 35 -8.30 -6.61 4.34
CA PHE A 35 -7.93 -7.51 5.43
C PHE A 35 -9.10 -8.44 5.73
N SER A 36 -8.86 -9.74 5.72
CA SER A 36 -9.86 -10.75 6.05
C SER A 36 -9.49 -11.46 7.34
N TYR A 37 -10.44 -11.58 8.25
CA TYR A 37 -10.25 -12.18 9.56
C TYR A 37 -11.26 -13.30 9.80
N TYR A 38 -10.86 -14.29 10.56
CA TYR A 38 -11.73 -15.29 11.16
C TYR A 38 -11.19 -15.66 12.54
N VAL A 39 -12.04 -16.31 13.34
CA VAL A 39 -11.68 -16.82 14.66
C VAL A 39 -11.73 -18.33 14.60
N GLU A 40 -10.68 -18.98 15.08
CA GLU A 40 -10.64 -20.41 15.31
C GLU A 40 -10.73 -20.68 16.82
N ALA A 41 -11.72 -21.43 17.25
CA ALA A 41 -11.83 -21.93 18.61
C ALA A 41 -11.25 -23.34 18.65
N GLN A 42 -10.23 -23.53 19.49
CA GLN A 42 -9.62 -24.86 19.71
C GLN A 42 -10.00 -25.36 21.09
N GLU A 43 -10.47 -26.61 21.13
CA GLU A 43 -10.73 -27.31 22.39
C GLU A 43 -9.40 -27.73 23.03
N ASN A 44 -9.30 -27.62 24.35
CA ASN A 44 -8.23 -28.30 25.08
C ASN A 44 -8.41 -29.84 24.97
N VAL A 45 -7.28 -30.56 25.05
CA VAL A 45 -7.33 -32.03 25.03
C VAL A 45 -8.41 -32.55 25.99
N ASN A 46 -9.46 -33.16 25.43
CA ASN A 46 -10.54 -33.73 26.21
C ASN A 46 -10.14 -35.06 26.86
N GLY A 47 -11.00 -35.61 27.72
CA GLY A 47 -10.72 -36.88 28.42
C GLY A 47 -10.55 -38.12 27.53
N TYR A 48 -10.81 -37.99 26.21
CA TYR A 48 -10.62 -39.01 25.19
C TYR A 48 -9.35 -38.84 24.37
N GLY A 49 -8.56 -37.77 24.62
CA GLY A 49 -7.32 -37.48 23.91
C GLY A 49 -7.49 -36.80 22.55
N PHE A 50 -8.66 -36.21 22.26
CA PHE A 50 -8.94 -35.46 21.04
C PHE A 50 -8.92 -33.96 21.31
N THR A 51 -8.55 -33.22 20.27
CA THR A 51 -8.72 -31.77 20.17
C THR A 51 -9.58 -31.51 18.95
N GLU A 52 -10.64 -30.74 19.12
CA GLU A 52 -11.47 -30.27 18.01
C GLU A 52 -11.31 -28.78 17.80
N SER A 53 -11.48 -28.31 16.58
CA SER A 53 -11.48 -26.89 16.25
C SER A 53 -12.76 -26.50 15.52
N SER A 54 -13.18 -25.26 15.70
CA SER A 54 -14.31 -24.66 15.03
C SER A 54 -13.95 -23.28 14.51
N MET A 55 -14.28 -23.00 13.27
CA MET A 55 -13.98 -21.73 12.60
C MET A 55 -15.22 -20.86 12.47
N SER A 56 -15.07 -19.58 12.71
CA SER A 56 -16.10 -18.57 12.39
C SER A 56 -16.21 -18.35 10.87
N ASN A 57 -17.25 -17.60 10.45
CA ASN A 57 -17.26 -16.98 9.14
C ASN A 57 -16.14 -15.94 9.00
N TYR A 58 -15.75 -15.66 7.78
CA TYR A 58 -14.80 -14.58 7.46
C TYR A 58 -15.47 -13.21 7.55
N VAL A 59 -14.73 -12.24 8.08
CA VAL A 59 -15.09 -10.81 8.03
C VAL A 59 -14.00 -10.08 7.27
N THR A 60 -14.39 -9.33 6.27
CA THR A 60 -13.46 -8.50 5.48
C THR A 60 -13.61 -7.04 5.88
N VAL A 61 -12.48 -6.44 6.25
CA VAL A 61 -12.35 -5.01 6.55
C VAL A 61 -11.58 -4.34 5.41
N ILE A 62 -12.06 -3.20 4.95
CA ILE A 62 -11.42 -2.40 3.90
C ILE A 62 -10.83 -1.15 4.53
N GLN A 63 -9.53 -0.96 4.37
CA GLN A 63 -8.82 0.27 4.71
C GLN A 63 -8.66 1.11 3.44
N PRO A 64 -9.30 2.29 3.34
CA PRO A 64 -9.16 3.14 2.16
C PRO A 64 -7.69 3.57 1.96
N PRO A 65 -7.22 3.64 0.71
CA PRO A 65 -5.88 4.12 0.42
C PRO A 65 -5.74 5.61 0.77
N SER A 66 -4.61 5.97 1.33
CA SER A 66 -4.22 7.37 1.59
C SER A 66 -3.03 7.73 0.73
N ILE A 67 -3.14 8.84 -0.03
CA ILE A 67 -2.12 9.26 -0.98
C ILE A 67 -1.87 10.75 -0.82
N TYR A 68 -0.64 11.10 -0.48
CA TYR A 68 -0.13 12.47 -0.48
C TYR A 68 0.96 12.62 -1.54
N VAL A 69 0.87 13.62 -2.40
CA VAL A 69 1.89 13.89 -3.42
C VAL A 69 2.58 15.23 -3.10
N PRO A 70 3.90 15.23 -2.84
CA PRO A 70 4.66 16.46 -2.61
C PRO A 70 4.59 17.39 -3.83
N ASN A 71 4.68 18.69 -3.61
CA ASN A 71 4.66 19.69 -4.69
C ASN A 71 6.06 20.19 -5.11
N ALA A 72 7.11 19.78 -4.38
CA ALA A 72 8.50 20.12 -4.72
C ALA A 72 9.45 19.03 -4.16
N PHE A 73 10.61 18.88 -4.80
CA PHE A 73 11.69 18.03 -4.32
C PHE A 73 13.06 18.54 -4.75
N ARG A 74 14.12 18.07 -4.05
CA ARG A 74 15.49 18.53 -4.22
C ARG A 74 16.42 17.35 -4.44
N PRO A 75 16.73 16.94 -5.69
CA PRO A 75 17.56 15.77 -5.98
C PRO A 75 18.97 15.81 -5.35
N LEU A 76 19.55 17.00 -5.26
CA LEU A 76 20.90 17.20 -4.71
C LEU A 76 20.87 17.65 -3.23
N GLY A 77 19.73 17.69 -2.58
CA GLY A 77 19.59 18.06 -1.18
C GLY A 77 19.98 16.95 -0.21
N ALA A 78 20.02 17.26 1.08
CA ALA A 78 20.19 16.26 2.14
C ALA A 78 18.95 15.35 2.28
N ASN A 79 17.77 15.94 2.13
CA ASN A 79 16.47 15.27 2.27
C ASN A 79 15.65 15.47 0.99
N ASN A 80 14.62 14.64 0.81
CA ASN A 80 13.65 14.75 -0.29
C ASN A 80 14.31 14.68 -1.68
N LYS A 81 15.21 13.70 -1.86
CA LYS A 81 16.00 13.51 -3.09
C LYS A 81 15.22 12.83 -4.21
N VAL A 82 14.18 12.10 -3.87
CA VAL A 82 13.35 11.33 -4.80
C VAL A 82 11.93 11.83 -4.70
N PHE A 83 11.34 12.12 -5.83
CA PHE A 83 9.95 12.50 -5.94
C PHE A 83 9.09 11.27 -6.14
N LYS A 84 8.28 10.95 -5.15
CA LYS A 84 7.26 9.91 -5.22
C LYS A 84 6.04 10.29 -4.38
N PRO A 85 4.86 9.76 -4.70
CA PRO A 85 3.73 9.81 -3.78
C PRO A 85 4.06 9.11 -2.46
N VAL A 86 3.59 9.65 -1.35
CA VAL A 86 3.58 8.97 -0.06
C VAL A 86 2.27 8.19 0.03
N ASN A 87 2.37 6.88 -0.07
CA ASN A 87 1.23 6.00 -0.20
C ASN A 87 1.08 5.15 1.05
N SER A 88 -0.17 4.91 1.47
CA SER A 88 -0.53 3.90 2.46
C SER A 88 -1.72 3.10 1.94
N PHE A 89 -1.66 1.79 2.02
CA PHE A 89 -2.70 0.85 1.59
C PHE A 89 -3.08 0.96 0.10
N VAL A 90 -2.11 1.27 -0.74
CA VAL A 90 -2.27 1.29 -2.20
C VAL A 90 -1.79 -0.04 -2.78
N SER A 91 -2.66 -0.71 -3.52
CA SER A 91 -2.30 -1.94 -4.23
C SER A 91 -1.31 -1.66 -5.36
N ASN A 92 -0.40 -2.61 -5.62
CA ASN A 92 0.44 -2.57 -6.83
C ASN A 92 -0.38 -2.86 -8.09
N ASP A 93 -1.50 -3.60 -7.96
CA ASP A 93 -2.39 -3.86 -9.09
C ASP A 93 -3.09 -2.59 -9.56
N GLY A 94 -2.89 -2.28 -10.83
CA GLY A 94 -3.42 -1.08 -11.46
C GLY A 94 -2.76 0.24 -11.03
N TYR A 95 -1.64 0.19 -10.28
CA TYR A 95 -0.88 1.40 -9.98
C TYR A 95 0.02 1.80 -11.15
N ARG A 96 -0.02 3.06 -11.50
CA ARG A 96 0.91 3.68 -12.45
C ARG A 96 1.19 5.12 -12.03
N PHE A 97 2.45 5.50 -12.02
CA PHE A 97 2.88 6.87 -11.75
C PHE A 97 3.81 7.32 -12.87
N SER A 98 3.49 8.44 -13.50
CA SER A 98 4.20 8.98 -14.66
C SER A 98 4.49 10.46 -14.49
N ILE A 99 5.65 10.91 -14.99
CA ILE A 99 6.07 12.31 -14.94
C ILE A 99 6.40 12.78 -16.35
N TYR A 100 5.93 13.96 -16.68
CA TYR A 100 6.05 14.58 -17.99
C TYR A 100 6.68 15.95 -17.89
N THR A 101 7.39 16.36 -18.94
CA THR A 101 7.72 17.75 -19.16
C THR A 101 6.44 18.57 -19.43
N ARG A 102 6.53 19.91 -19.35
CA ARG A 102 5.38 20.77 -19.70
C ARG A 102 4.94 20.67 -21.16
N GLN A 103 5.81 20.15 -22.04
CA GLN A 103 5.52 19.88 -23.45
C GLN A 103 4.85 18.52 -23.68
N GLY A 104 4.68 17.70 -22.62
CA GLY A 104 4.03 16.38 -22.69
C GLY A 104 4.99 15.22 -22.95
N GLU A 105 6.31 15.44 -22.92
CA GLU A 105 7.29 14.37 -23.04
C GLU A 105 7.34 13.54 -21.74
N LEU A 106 7.19 12.22 -21.83
CA LEU A 106 7.33 11.30 -20.71
C LEU A 106 8.81 11.16 -20.30
N ILE A 107 9.12 11.47 -19.05
CA ILE A 107 10.49 11.42 -18.52
C ILE A 107 10.69 10.38 -17.41
N PHE A 108 9.62 9.91 -16.79
CA PHE A 108 9.65 8.85 -15.79
C PHE A 108 8.30 8.13 -15.77
N ALA A 109 8.32 6.80 -15.57
CA ALA A 109 7.14 6.02 -15.30
C ALA A 109 7.50 4.80 -14.45
N THR A 110 6.60 4.43 -13.54
CA THR A 110 6.69 3.21 -12.73
C THR A 110 5.31 2.64 -12.45
N THR A 111 5.25 1.34 -12.20
CA THR A 111 4.08 0.63 -11.68
C THR A 111 4.27 0.18 -10.22
N ASN A 112 5.41 0.52 -9.62
CA ASN A 112 5.71 0.21 -8.23
C ASN A 112 5.49 1.45 -7.36
N PRO A 113 4.54 1.44 -6.38
CA PRO A 113 4.28 2.57 -5.49
C PRO A 113 5.49 3.01 -4.64
N GLN A 114 6.48 2.14 -4.48
CA GLN A 114 7.69 2.45 -3.70
C GLN A 114 8.78 3.12 -4.52
N GLU A 115 8.68 3.10 -5.83
CA GLU A 115 9.62 3.78 -6.71
C GLU A 115 9.28 5.24 -6.95
N GLY A 116 10.28 6.06 -7.22
CA GLY A 116 10.12 7.47 -7.52
C GLY A 116 11.20 8.03 -8.42
N TRP A 117 10.97 9.22 -8.92
CA TRP A 117 11.88 9.91 -9.82
C TRP A 117 13.00 10.61 -9.03
N ASP A 118 14.23 10.32 -9.37
CA ASP A 118 15.44 10.92 -8.79
C ASP A 118 15.83 12.29 -9.39
N GLY A 119 14.99 12.86 -10.25
CA GLY A 119 15.25 14.13 -10.92
C GLY A 119 16.16 14.02 -12.14
N ARG A 120 16.41 12.81 -12.65
CA ARG A 120 17.28 12.60 -13.81
C ARG A 120 16.49 12.06 -14.99
N VAL A 121 16.95 12.41 -16.18
CA VAL A 121 16.52 11.85 -17.46
C VAL A 121 17.76 11.34 -18.17
N ASN A 122 17.78 10.05 -18.50
CA ASN A 122 18.95 9.39 -19.07
C ASN A 122 20.27 9.61 -18.30
N GLY A 123 20.18 9.64 -16.96
CA GLY A 123 21.31 9.82 -16.05
C GLY A 123 21.76 11.28 -15.86
N VAL A 124 21.21 12.23 -16.60
CA VAL A 124 21.51 13.65 -16.49
C VAL A 124 20.43 14.36 -15.66
N LEU A 125 20.86 15.25 -14.76
CA LEU A 125 19.92 16.04 -13.96
C LEU A 125 19.00 16.87 -14.87
N ALA A 126 17.70 16.70 -14.67
CA ALA A 126 16.70 17.47 -15.41
C ALA A 126 16.76 18.96 -15.05
N PRO A 127 16.39 19.85 -15.97
CA PRO A 127 16.37 21.29 -15.70
C PRO A 127 15.50 21.64 -14.48
N LEU A 128 15.89 22.67 -13.74
CA LEU A 128 15.06 23.22 -12.66
C LEU A 128 13.80 23.82 -13.27
N ASN A 129 12.69 23.14 -13.08
CA ASN A 129 11.42 23.50 -13.71
C ASN A 129 10.25 22.87 -12.96
N VAL A 130 9.04 23.17 -13.42
CA VAL A 130 7.80 22.51 -13.03
C VAL A 130 7.53 21.38 -14.01
N TYR A 131 7.24 20.20 -13.48
CA TYR A 131 6.88 18.99 -14.20
C TYR A 131 5.44 18.62 -13.89
N VAL A 132 4.79 17.90 -14.79
CA VAL A 132 3.43 17.40 -14.60
C VAL A 132 3.52 15.93 -14.23
N TRP A 133 2.81 15.51 -13.19
CA TRP A 133 2.67 14.11 -12.84
C TRP A 133 1.24 13.64 -13.07
N TYR A 134 1.11 12.37 -13.42
CA TYR A 134 -0.13 11.66 -13.58
C TYR A 134 -0.05 10.32 -12.84
N MET A 135 -1.10 9.96 -12.14
CA MET A 135 -1.16 8.73 -11.35
C MET A 135 -2.51 8.05 -11.56
N GLU A 136 -2.44 6.74 -11.77
CA GLU A 136 -3.57 5.81 -11.80
C GLU A 136 -3.42 4.84 -10.63
N TYR A 137 -4.51 4.48 -10.01
CA TYR A 137 -4.56 3.44 -8.96
C TYR A 137 -5.97 2.89 -8.84
N LYS A 138 -6.10 1.67 -8.27
CA LYS A 138 -7.39 1.06 -8.00
C LYS A 138 -7.77 1.20 -6.54
N MET A 139 -9.04 1.49 -6.32
CA MET A 139 -9.67 1.37 -5.01
C MET A 139 -9.93 -0.11 -4.66
N PRO A 140 -10.14 -0.46 -3.38
CA PRO A 140 -10.38 -1.85 -2.96
C PRO A 140 -11.62 -2.51 -3.60
N ASP A 141 -12.56 -1.72 -4.06
CA ASP A 141 -13.76 -2.16 -4.78
C ASP A 141 -13.51 -2.36 -6.29
N GLY A 142 -12.28 -2.14 -6.75
CA GLY A 142 -11.89 -2.23 -8.16
C GLY A 142 -12.09 -0.95 -8.97
N THR A 143 -12.62 0.12 -8.37
CA THR A 143 -12.79 1.40 -9.06
C THR A 143 -11.42 1.99 -9.42
N GLU A 144 -11.26 2.34 -10.70
CA GLU A 144 -10.06 3.01 -11.19
C GLU A 144 -10.12 4.50 -10.87
N MET A 145 -9.04 5.00 -10.31
CA MET A 145 -8.88 6.39 -9.91
C MET A 145 -7.70 7.03 -10.62
N GLU A 146 -7.87 8.26 -11.02
CA GLU A 146 -6.84 9.08 -11.66
C GLU A 146 -6.59 10.36 -10.87
N ARG A 147 -5.33 10.74 -10.77
CA ARG A 147 -4.93 12.02 -10.18
C ARG A 147 -3.81 12.65 -11.00
N THR A 148 -3.83 13.96 -11.11
CA THR A 148 -2.78 14.74 -11.78
C THR A 148 -2.42 15.96 -10.96
N GLY A 149 -1.23 16.47 -11.18
CA GLY A 149 -0.76 17.68 -10.55
C GLY A 149 0.62 18.08 -11.05
N THR A 150 1.26 18.96 -10.31
CA THR A 150 2.59 19.47 -10.66
C THR A 150 3.58 19.27 -9.54
N VAL A 151 4.85 19.15 -9.91
CA VAL A 151 5.97 19.13 -8.98
C VAL A 151 7.06 20.06 -9.47
N THR A 152 7.67 20.78 -8.54
CA THR A 152 8.81 21.67 -8.84
C THR A 152 10.11 20.98 -8.45
N LEU A 153 11.01 20.82 -9.42
CA LEU A 153 12.38 20.41 -9.15
C LEU A 153 13.17 21.66 -8.76
N VAL A 154 13.71 21.68 -7.54
CA VAL A 154 14.46 22.80 -6.97
C VAL A 154 15.91 22.41 -6.69
N LYS A 155 16.77 23.45 -6.51
CA LYS A 155 18.21 23.30 -6.28
C LYS A 155 18.50 22.92 -4.82
#